data_8eeeaf7886ac7f1af306d685020d2d2c
#
_entry.id   8eeeaf7886ac7f1af306d685020d2d2c
#
_cell.length_a   1.000
_cell.length_b   1.000
_cell.length_c   1.000
_cell.angle_alpha   90.00
_cell.angle_beta   90.00
_cell.angle_gamma   90.00
#
_symmetry.space_group_name_H-M   'P 1'
#
loop_
_entity.id
_entity.type
_entity.pdbx_description
1 polymer ?
#
loop_
_entity_poly.entity_id
_entity_poly.type
_entity_poly.pdbx_seq_one_letter_code
_entity_poly.pdbx_strand_id
1 'polypeptide(L)'
;MENIALIESFSEFKDDKFIDRVTLMAILEDVFRNALKKKFGSDDNFDIIINPDKGDLEIWRNRTVVPDGEVEDPNEEISLSEARKIEPDFEVGEDVSEEVKLIDLGRRAILALRQNLISKIHEHDNTTIYKQFKELEGEIYTAEVHHIRHKAIILLDDEGNEIILPKDKQIPSDFFRKGDNVRGIIESVELKGNKPTIIMSRTSPLFLEQLFFQEIPEVYDGLITIKKAVRIPGEKAKVAVDSYDDRIDPVGACVGMKGSRIHGIVRELGNENIDVINWTANPQLLVTRALSPARVSTVKLNDEKMTAQVYLRPEEVSKAIGRGGHNIRLAGQLTGYEIDVFREGVEEDVELTEFSDEIEAWVIEEFKRIGMDTARSVLEQEVGDLIKRTDLEEETILEVVRILKEELED
;
A
#
# COMPACT_ATOMS: atom_id res chain seq x y z
N MET A 1 11.33 -15.96 49.07
CA MET A 1 11.84 -14.86 48.24
C MET A 1 11.68 -15.12 46.73
N GLU A 2 11.88 -16.34 46.20
CA GLU A 2 11.76 -16.66 44.78
C GLU A 2 10.28 -16.72 44.30
N ASN A 3 9.34 -17.17 45.14
CA ASN A 3 7.90 -17.09 44.84
C ASN A 3 7.40 -15.63 44.72
N ILE A 4 7.97 -14.73 45.53
CA ILE A 4 7.60 -13.30 45.52
C ILE A 4 7.99 -12.65 44.18
N ALA A 5 9.14 -12.96 43.59
CA ALA A 5 9.60 -12.42 42.34
C ALA A 5 8.76 -12.89 41.13
N LEU A 6 8.17 -14.07 41.19
CA LEU A 6 7.26 -14.57 40.15
C LEU A 6 5.87 -13.91 40.30
N ILE A 7 5.39 -13.80 41.54
CA ILE A 7 4.13 -13.13 41.88
C ILE A 7 4.19 -11.64 41.61
N GLU A 8 5.32 -10.97 41.88
CA GLU A 8 5.55 -9.57 41.49
C GLU A 8 5.50 -9.41 39.98
N SER A 9 6.04 -10.35 39.20
CA SER A 9 5.90 -10.37 37.75
C SER A 9 4.43 -10.49 37.30
N PHE A 10 3.61 -11.28 38.02
CA PHE A 10 2.17 -11.37 37.71
C PHE A 10 1.43 -10.07 37.99
N SER A 11 1.80 -9.31 39.02
CA SER A 11 1.21 -8.01 39.30
C SER A 11 1.63 -6.94 38.29
N GLU A 12 2.85 -7.00 37.77
CA GLU A 12 3.29 -6.12 36.67
C GLU A 12 2.46 -6.34 35.40
N PHE A 13 2.10 -7.58 35.07
CA PHE A 13 1.28 -7.92 33.91
C PHE A 13 -0.22 -7.63 34.11
N LYS A 14 -0.70 -7.53 35.34
CA LYS A 14 -2.10 -7.15 35.65
C LYS A 14 -2.44 -5.72 35.20
N ASP A 15 -1.45 -4.84 35.17
CA ASP A 15 -1.60 -3.45 34.74
C ASP A 15 -1.39 -3.27 33.23
N ASP A 16 -1.03 -4.34 32.49
CA ASP A 16 -0.88 -4.31 31.04
C ASP A 16 -2.26 -4.22 30.38
N LYS A 17 -2.53 -3.13 29.66
CA LYS A 17 -3.85 -2.69 29.19
C LYS A 17 -4.49 -3.60 28.14
N PHE A 18 -3.75 -4.57 27.61
CA PHE A 18 -4.15 -5.31 26.40
C PHE A 18 -4.54 -6.78 26.64
N ILE A 19 -4.34 -7.32 27.85
CA ILE A 19 -4.64 -8.72 28.13
C ILE A 19 -5.82 -8.81 29.08
N ASP A 20 -6.91 -9.42 28.60
CA ASP A 20 -8.02 -9.72 29.48
C ASP A 20 -7.66 -10.87 30.46
N ARG A 21 -8.38 -10.91 31.58
CA ARG A 21 -8.13 -11.85 32.65
C ARG A 21 -8.19 -13.30 32.20
N VAL A 22 -9.11 -13.67 31.33
CA VAL A 22 -9.32 -15.03 30.83
C VAL A 22 -8.12 -15.48 30.00
N THR A 23 -7.68 -14.60 29.10
CA THR A 23 -6.51 -14.82 28.23
C THR A 23 -5.23 -14.94 29.06
N LEU A 24 -5.02 -14.08 30.06
CA LEU A 24 -3.86 -14.16 30.95
C LEU A 24 -3.84 -15.51 31.69
N MET A 25 -4.99 -15.97 32.21
CA MET A 25 -5.12 -17.26 32.85
C MET A 25 -4.76 -18.44 31.95
N ALA A 26 -5.26 -18.41 30.71
CA ALA A 26 -4.95 -19.44 29.72
C ALA A 26 -3.45 -19.48 29.36
N ILE A 27 -2.81 -18.30 29.21
CA ILE A 27 -1.36 -18.20 28.96
C ILE A 27 -0.57 -18.76 30.16
N LEU A 28 -0.95 -18.40 31.37
CA LEU A 28 -0.30 -18.90 32.59
C LEU A 28 -0.41 -20.43 32.68
N GLU A 29 -1.61 -20.98 32.50
CA GLU A 29 -1.84 -22.41 32.52
C GLU A 29 -0.98 -23.14 31.47
N ASP A 30 -0.97 -22.66 30.21
CA ASP A 30 -0.15 -23.24 29.13
C ASP A 30 1.34 -23.26 29.49
N VAL A 31 1.85 -22.15 30.02
CA VAL A 31 3.27 -22.02 30.40
C VAL A 31 3.64 -23.00 31.53
N PHE A 32 2.76 -23.15 32.54
CA PHE A 32 3.00 -24.10 33.61
C PHE A 32 2.89 -25.55 33.17
N ARG A 33 1.87 -25.92 32.37
CA ARG A 33 1.73 -27.24 31.75
C ARG A 33 2.96 -27.63 30.95
N ASN A 34 3.45 -26.73 30.10
CA ASN A 34 4.67 -26.94 29.32
C ASN A 34 5.93 -27.16 30.20
N ALA A 35 6.03 -26.51 31.35
CA ALA A 35 7.14 -26.69 32.26
C ALA A 35 7.04 -28.02 32.99
N LEU A 36 5.85 -28.41 33.43
CA LEU A 36 5.58 -29.72 34.07
C LEU A 36 5.89 -30.85 33.09
N LYS A 37 5.41 -30.76 31.86
CA LYS A 37 5.69 -31.73 30.81
C LYS A 37 7.20 -31.91 30.53
N LYS A 38 7.96 -30.81 30.54
CA LYS A 38 9.42 -30.87 30.37
C LYS A 38 10.13 -31.54 31.55
N LYS A 39 9.61 -31.40 32.76
CA LYS A 39 10.23 -31.95 33.98
C LYS A 39 9.79 -33.38 34.25
N PHE A 40 8.50 -33.66 34.10
CA PHE A 40 7.90 -34.92 34.52
C PHE A 40 7.54 -35.86 33.37
N GLY A 41 7.64 -35.39 32.10
CA GLY A 41 7.33 -36.19 30.89
C GLY A 41 5.89 -36.05 30.43
N SER A 42 4.92 -35.87 31.33
CA SER A 42 3.49 -35.59 31.07
C SER A 42 3.01 -34.44 31.95
N ASP A 43 1.90 -33.86 31.58
CA ASP A 43 1.16 -32.84 32.36
C ASP A 43 -0.30 -33.26 32.62
N ASP A 44 -0.70 -34.47 32.19
CA ASP A 44 -2.08 -34.95 32.25
C ASP A 44 -2.57 -35.22 33.70
N ASN A 45 -1.65 -35.58 34.61
CA ASN A 45 -1.93 -35.87 36.01
C ASN A 45 -1.67 -34.68 36.95
N PHE A 46 -1.65 -33.45 36.39
CA PHE A 46 -1.45 -32.25 37.20
C PHE A 46 -2.66 -31.31 37.15
N ASP A 47 -3.09 -30.85 38.32
CA ASP A 47 -4.06 -29.77 38.47
C ASP A 47 -3.35 -28.48 38.81
N ILE A 48 -3.61 -27.41 38.00
CA ILE A 48 -3.03 -26.10 38.18
C ILE A 48 -4.14 -25.14 38.59
N ILE A 49 -4.07 -24.62 39.82
CA ILE A 49 -5.03 -23.67 40.36
C ILE A 49 -4.34 -22.32 40.49
N ILE A 50 -4.80 -21.35 39.70
CA ILE A 50 -4.25 -19.99 39.69
C ILE A 50 -5.30 -19.02 40.21
N ASN A 51 -4.96 -18.26 41.24
CA ASN A 51 -5.78 -17.15 41.74
C ASN A 51 -5.13 -15.80 41.37
N PRO A 52 -5.57 -15.16 40.29
CA PRO A 52 -4.94 -13.93 39.79
C PRO A 52 -5.16 -12.72 40.71
N ASP A 53 -6.20 -12.74 41.58
CA ASP A 53 -6.48 -11.62 42.48
C ASP A 53 -5.54 -11.59 43.69
N LYS A 54 -5.13 -12.77 44.15
CA LYS A 54 -4.18 -12.93 45.27
C LYS A 54 -2.75 -13.19 44.79
N GLY A 55 -2.59 -13.55 43.47
CA GLY A 55 -1.31 -14.00 42.94
C GLY A 55 -0.90 -15.41 43.44
N ASP A 56 -1.84 -16.17 43.96
CA ASP A 56 -1.57 -17.52 44.46
C ASP A 56 -1.59 -18.53 43.31
N LEU A 57 -0.65 -19.45 43.35
CA LEU A 57 -0.53 -20.57 42.43
C LEU A 57 -0.34 -21.84 43.22
N GLU A 58 -1.21 -22.80 43.00
CA GLU A 58 -1.12 -24.16 43.55
C GLU A 58 -1.02 -25.14 42.38
N ILE A 59 -0.10 -26.08 42.48
CA ILE A 59 0.09 -27.18 41.54
C ILE A 59 -0.04 -28.48 42.28
N TRP A 60 -1.00 -29.28 41.88
CA TRP A 60 -1.26 -30.58 42.51
C TRP A 60 -0.92 -31.67 41.50
N ARG A 61 -0.12 -32.67 41.94
CA ARG A 61 0.17 -33.86 41.15
C ARG A 61 -0.68 -35.01 41.71
N ASN A 62 -1.48 -35.61 40.85
CA ASN A 62 -2.33 -36.75 41.15
C ASN A 62 -1.60 -38.03 40.72
N ARG A 63 -1.45 -38.96 41.67
CA ARG A 63 -0.81 -40.26 41.44
C ARG A 63 -1.68 -41.37 41.98
N THR A 64 -1.79 -42.48 41.23
CA THR A 64 -2.56 -43.65 41.69
C THR A 64 -1.69 -44.54 42.58
N VAL A 65 -2.23 -45.00 43.71
CA VAL A 65 -1.53 -45.88 44.62
C VAL A 65 -1.47 -47.29 44.03
N VAL A 66 -0.24 -47.80 43.88
CA VAL A 66 0.03 -49.21 43.48
C VAL A 66 0.73 -50.01 44.55
N PRO A 67 0.72 -51.35 44.47
CA PRO A 67 1.45 -52.16 45.39
C PRO A 67 2.96 -51.88 45.42
N ASP A 68 3.61 -52.12 46.57
CA ASP A 68 5.05 -51.86 46.66
C ASP A 68 5.83 -52.79 45.69
N GLY A 69 6.61 -52.13 44.80
CA GLY A 69 7.42 -52.81 43.76
C GLY A 69 6.74 -52.96 42.42
N GLU A 70 5.50 -52.46 42.22
CA GLU A 70 4.74 -52.48 40.97
C GLU A 70 4.64 -51.09 40.29
N VAL A 71 5.37 -50.07 40.79
CA VAL A 71 5.42 -48.73 40.19
C VAL A 71 6.09 -48.80 38.81
N GLU A 72 5.33 -48.59 37.74
CA GLU A 72 5.82 -48.53 36.36
C GLU A 72 6.28 -47.12 36.01
N ASP A 73 5.44 -46.12 36.24
CA ASP A 73 5.79 -44.69 36.06
C ASP A 73 5.70 -43.91 37.39
N PRO A 74 6.85 -43.51 37.97
CA PRO A 74 6.88 -42.72 39.22
C PRO A 74 6.16 -41.36 39.14
N ASN A 75 5.84 -40.88 37.93
CA ASN A 75 5.09 -39.64 37.75
C ASN A 75 3.58 -39.83 37.87
N GLU A 76 3.06 -40.99 37.49
CA GLU A 76 1.63 -41.32 37.51
C GLU A 76 1.26 -42.23 38.68
N GLU A 77 2.23 -42.96 39.23
CA GLU A 77 2.02 -43.96 40.27
C GLU A 77 2.84 -43.66 41.51
N ILE A 78 2.34 -44.11 42.68
CA ILE A 78 3.03 -44.01 43.95
C ILE A 78 2.89 -45.34 44.68
N SER A 79 3.96 -45.81 45.32
CA SER A 79 3.90 -47.05 46.14
C SER A 79 3.04 -46.86 47.38
N LEU A 80 2.36 -47.94 47.83
CA LEU A 80 1.52 -47.89 48.97
C LEU A 80 2.29 -47.47 50.27
N SER A 81 3.55 -47.86 50.38
CA SER A 81 4.41 -47.47 51.50
C SER A 81 4.72 -45.97 51.52
N GLU A 82 4.82 -45.35 50.36
CA GLU A 82 5.04 -43.88 50.21
C GLU A 82 3.75 -43.13 50.41
N ALA A 83 2.63 -43.57 49.80
CA ALA A 83 1.31 -42.97 49.99
C ALA A 83 0.91 -42.88 51.43
N ARG A 84 1.14 -43.95 52.20
CA ARG A 84 0.87 -44.03 53.68
C ARG A 84 1.74 -43.12 54.55
N LYS A 85 2.83 -42.58 54.01
CA LYS A 85 3.60 -41.55 54.74
C LYS A 85 2.92 -40.16 54.60
N ILE A 86 2.11 -39.98 53.56
CA ILE A 86 1.32 -38.77 53.36
C ILE A 86 0.05 -38.84 54.23
N GLU A 87 -0.73 -39.89 54.02
CA GLU A 87 -1.90 -40.19 54.86
C GLU A 87 -1.97 -41.70 55.13
N PRO A 88 -2.12 -42.16 56.41
CA PRO A 88 -2.06 -43.59 56.80
C PRO A 88 -3.17 -44.44 56.21
N ASP A 89 -4.28 -43.87 55.84
CA ASP A 89 -5.52 -44.56 55.44
C ASP A 89 -5.59 -44.89 53.94
N PHE A 90 -4.59 -44.51 53.14
CA PHE A 90 -4.60 -44.79 51.67
C PHE A 90 -4.55 -46.31 51.39
N GLU A 91 -5.38 -46.70 50.41
CA GLU A 91 -5.46 -48.05 49.88
C GLU A 91 -5.00 -48.10 48.38
N VAL A 92 -4.66 -49.31 47.92
CA VAL A 92 -4.26 -49.54 46.53
C VAL A 92 -5.44 -49.19 45.55
N GLY A 93 -5.19 -48.40 44.55
CA GLY A 93 -6.17 -47.94 43.57
C GLY A 93 -6.80 -46.58 43.89
N GLU A 94 -6.43 -45.95 45.01
CA GLU A 94 -6.84 -44.59 45.32
C GLU A 94 -5.90 -43.56 44.71
N ASP A 95 -6.40 -42.34 44.47
CA ASP A 95 -5.61 -41.22 43.94
C ASP A 95 -5.06 -40.36 45.10
N VAL A 96 -3.77 -40.12 45.07
CA VAL A 96 -3.06 -39.25 46.00
C VAL A 96 -2.73 -37.94 45.32
N SER A 97 -3.25 -36.85 45.86
CA SER A 97 -2.92 -35.48 45.42
C SER A 97 -1.80 -34.89 46.27
N GLU A 98 -0.68 -34.57 45.68
CA GLU A 98 0.50 -34.01 46.33
C GLU A 98 0.81 -32.61 45.78
N GLU A 99 0.96 -31.64 46.66
CA GLU A 99 1.32 -30.29 46.27
C GLU A 99 2.76 -30.23 45.74
N VAL A 100 2.94 -29.77 44.52
CA VAL A 100 4.24 -29.53 43.89
C VAL A 100 4.60 -28.05 44.08
N LYS A 101 5.58 -27.79 44.92
CA LYS A 101 6.05 -26.41 45.14
C LYS A 101 6.90 -25.93 43.98
N LEU A 102 6.79 -24.65 43.61
CA LEU A 102 7.60 -24.05 42.54
C LEU A 102 9.10 -24.27 42.75
N ILE A 103 9.56 -24.24 43.99
CA ILE A 103 10.97 -24.46 44.33
C ILE A 103 11.46 -25.86 43.91
N ASP A 104 10.56 -26.82 43.88
CA ASP A 104 10.87 -28.22 43.51
C ASP A 104 11.11 -28.36 42.01
N LEU A 105 10.64 -27.38 41.18
CA LEU A 105 10.96 -27.31 39.77
C LEU A 105 12.43 -26.95 39.52
N GLY A 106 13.09 -26.30 40.49
CA GLY A 106 14.48 -25.90 40.42
C GLY A 106 14.69 -24.55 39.69
N ARG A 107 15.76 -23.86 40.07
CA ARG A 107 16.03 -22.48 39.62
C ARG A 107 16.04 -22.29 38.09
N ARG A 108 16.59 -23.23 37.33
CA ARG A 108 16.63 -23.16 35.87
C ARG A 108 15.23 -23.23 35.26
N ALA A 109 14.37 -24.08 35.80
CA ALA A 109 12.99 -24.21 35.33
C ALA A 109 12.18 -22.94 35.63
N ILE A 110 12.36 -22.34 36.80
CA ILE A 110 11.70 -21.09 37.22
C ILE A 110 12.11 -19.93 36.29
N LEU A 111 13.40 -19.80 35.97
CA LEU A 111 13.88 -18.79 35.03
C LEU A 111 13.34 -19.02 33.62
N ALA A 112 13.28 -20.26 33.16
CA ALA A 112 12.70 -20.64 31.88
C ALA A 112 11.20 -20.35 31.83
N LEU A 113 10.45 -20.64 32.92
CA LEU A 113 9.04 -20.30 33.08
C LEU A 113 8.80 -18.81 32.90
N ARG A 114 9.54 -17.98 33.65
CA ARG A 114 9.45 -16.49 33.52
C ARG A 114 9.69 -16.04 32.12
N GLN A 115 10.72 -16.56 31.48
CA GLN A 115 11.09 -16.16 30.10
C GLN A 115 10.04 -16.60 29.07
N ASN A 116 9.49 -17.81 29.23
CA ASN A 116 8.39 -18.30 28.39
C ASN A 116 7.11 -17.50 28.60
N LEU A 117 6.79 -17.10 29.83
CA LEU A 117 5.63 -16.27 30.12
C LEU A 117 5.74 -14.90 29.41
N ILE A 118 6.86 -14.21 29.60
CA ILE A 118 7.13 -12.93 28.94
C ILE A 118 7.01 -13.08 27.42
N SER A 119 7.58 -14.15 26.85
CA SER A 119 7.51 -14.41 25.41
C SER A 119 6.08 -14.65 24.92
N LYS A 120 5.27 -15.40 25.67
CA LYS A 120 3.86 -15.68 25.33
C LYS A 120 2.98 -14.45 25.43
N ILE A 121 3.20 -13.61 26.43
CA ILE A 121 2.50 -12.33 26.56
C ILE A 121 2.81 -11.43 25.35
N HIS A 122 4.11 -11.25 25.02
CA HIS A 122 4.48 -10.47 23.85
C HIS A 122 3.96 -11.06 22.53
N GLU A 123 3.87 -12.39 22.41
CA GLU A 123 3.26 -13.02 21.24
C GLU A 123 1.77 -12.69 21.12
N HIS A 124 1.05 -12.73 22.25
CA HIS A 124 -0.35 -12.35 22.30
C HIS A 124 -0.57 -10.88 21.93
N ASP A 125 0.21 -9.95 22.51
CA ASP A 125 0.14 -8.52 22.25
C ASP A 125 0.42 -8.23 20.78
N ASN A 126 1.50 -8.81 20.25
CA ASN A 126 1.86 -8.68 18.83
C ASN A 126 0.76 -9.20 17.91
N THR A 127 0.09 -10.29 18.28
CA THR A 127 -1.03 -10.84 17.50
C THR A 127 -2.26 -9.93 17.56
N THR A 128 -2.52 -9.32 18.69
CA THR A 128 -3.62 -8.37 18.89
C THR A 128 -3.39 -7.09 18.07
N ILE A 129 -2.18 -6.51 18.17
CA ILE A 129 -1.77 -5.34 17.39
C ILE A 129 -1.84 -5.65 15.90
N TYR A 130 -1.35 -6.83 15.48
CA TYR A 130 -1.44 -7.24 14.08
C TYR A 130 -2.88 -7.27 13.57
N LYS A 131 -3.81 -7.88 14.30
CA LYS A 131 -5.22 -7.96 13.93
C LYS A 131 -5.86 -6.58 13.85
N GLN A 132 -5.63 -5.74 14.85
CA GLN A 132 -6.16 -4.38 14.92
C GLN A 132 -5.70 -3.53 13.73
N PHE A 133 -4.39 -3.50 13.43
CA PHE A 133 -3.87 -2.74 12.31
C PHE A 133 -4.17 -3.36 10.95
N LYS A 134 -4.39 -4.69 10.90
CA LYS A 134 -4.79 -5.37 9.67
C LYS A 134 -6.18 -4.93 9.19
N GLU A 135 -7.09 -4.66 10.13
CA GLU A 135 -8.41 -4.10 9.84
C GLU A 135 -8.35 -2.65 9.38
N LEU A 136 -7.28 -1.93 9.73
CA LEU A 136 -7.04 -0.53 9.35
C LEU A 136 -6.26 -0.38 8.04
N GLU A 137 -5.91 -1.46 7.34
CA GLU A 137 -5.26 -1.37 6.03
C GLU A 137 -6.14 -0.61 5.03
N GLY A 138 -5.56 0.40 4.40
CA GLY A 138 -6.25 1.31 3.49
C GLY A 138 -6.92 2.51 4.16
N GLU A 139 -6.98 2.57 5.49
CA GLU A 139 -7.56 3.68 6.24
C GLU A 139 -6.51 4.75 6.60
N ILE A 140 -6.97 5.99 6.74
CA ILE A 140 -6.11 7.08 7.23
C ILE A 140 -5.84 6.88 8.71
N TYR A 141 -4.57 6.94 9.05
CA TYR A 141 -4.09 6.89 10.42
C TYR A 141 -3.18 8.08 10.73
N THR A 142 -3.20 8.55 11.97
CA THR A 142 -2.36 9.66 12.45
C THR A 142 -1.47 9.15 13.57
N ALA A 143 -0.18 9.43 13.49
CA ALA A 143 0.78 9.05 14.51
C ALA A 143 1.88 10.11 14.66
N GLU A 144 2.50 10.18 15.85
CA GLU A 144 3.52 11.16 16.18
C GLU A 144 4.92 10.69 15.77
N VAL A 145 5.75 11.60 15.25
CA VAL A 145 7.15 11.32 14.91
C VAL A 145 7.97 11.10 16.17
N HIS A 146 8.41 9.85 16.38
CA HIS A 146 9.28 9.48 17.48
C HIS A 146 10.77 9.52 17.10
N HIS A 147 11.12 8.95 15.96
CA HIS A 147 12.52 8.86 15.51
C HIS A 147 12.65 9.03 13.99
N ILE A 148 13.61 9.85 13.56
CA ILE A 148 13.93 10.03 12.14
C ILE A 148 15.21 9.28 11.84
N ARG A 149 15.13 8.28 10.94
CA ARG A 149 16.26 7.50 10.45
C ARG A 149 16.50 7.78 8.98
N HIS A 150 17.68 7.43 8.48
CA HIS A 150 18.05 7.69 7.07
C HIS A 150 17.06 7.07 6.05
N LYS A 151 16.52 5.89 6.34
CA LYS A 151 15.66 5.13 5.42
C LYS A 151 14.17 5.19 5.76
N ALA A 152 13.81 5.65 6.94
CA ALA A 152 12.42 5.67 7.40
C ALA A 152 12.24 6.62 8.60
N ILE A 153 11.02 7.09 8.77
CA ILE A 153 10.56 7.75 9.99
C ILE A 153 9.82 6.71 10.81
N ILE A 154 10.12 6.63 12.10
CA ILE A 154 9.41 5.81 13.06
C ILE A 154 8.40 6.70 13.77
N LEU A 155 7.16 6.34 13.67
CA LEU A 155 6.03 6.99 14.31
C LEU A 155 5.55 6.14 15.47
N LEU A 156 4.97 6.77 16.48
CA LEU A 156 4.25 6.11 17.56
C LEU A 156 2.80 6.60 17.56
N ASP A 157 1.89 5.69 17.78
CA ASP A 157 0.51 6.04 18.13
C ASP A 157 0.35 6.35 19.62
N ASP A 158 -0.88 6.67 20.06
CA ASP A 158 -1.20 6.99 21.44
C ASP A 158 -1.00 5.79 22.39
N GLU A 159 -0.97 4.57 21.86
CA GLU A 159 -0.76 3.32 22.60
C GLU A 159 0.72 2.89 22.66
N GLY A 160 1.58 3.57 21.90
CA GLY A 160 3.01 3.29 21.80
C GLY A 160 3.37 2.27 20.73
N ASN A 161 2.45 1.94 19.80
CA ASN A 161 2.73 1.04 18.69
C ASN A 161 3.63 1.73 17.66
N GLU A 162 4.66 1.00 17.20
CA GLU A 162 5.58 1.49 16.18
C GLU A 162 4.96 1.38 14.77
N ILE A 163 4.85 2.52 14.07
CA ILE A 163 4.45 2.60 12.68
C ILE A 163 5.64 3.13 11.88
N ILE A 164 5.95 2.49 10.78
CA ILE A 164 7.10 2.81 9.94
C ILE A 164 6.61 3.57 8.70
N LEU A 165 7.18 4.76 8.46
CA LEU A 165 7.01 5.53 7.23
C LEU A 165 8.32 5.50 6.44
N PRO A 166 8.50 4.57 5.48
CA PRO A 166 9.69 4.46 4.64
C PRO A 166 9.93 5.72 3.81
N LYS A 167 11.17 5.98 3.42
CA LYS A 167 11.50 7.20 2.68
C LYS A 167 10.85 7.26 1.30
N ASP A 168 10.70 6.14 0.63
CA ASP A 168 10.02 5.98 -0.66
C ASP A 168 8.50 6.14 -0.56
N LYS A 169 7.95 6.08 0.66
CA LYS A 169 6.54 6.31 0.98
C LYS A 169 6.25 7.72 1.53
N GLN A 170 7.27 8.57 1.60
CA GLN A 170 7.14 10.00 1.95
C GLN A 170 6.96 10.82 0.67
N ILE A 171 6.16 11.88 0.75
CA ILE A 171 6.09 12.86 -0.34
C ILE A 171 7.46 13.58 -0.40
N PRO A 172 8.04 13.84 -1.58
CA PRO A 172 9.37 14.46 -1.69
C PRO A 172 9.52 15.79 -0.95
N SER A 173 8.43 16.53 -0.79
CA SER A 173 8.37 17.80 -0.06
C SER A 173 8.12 17.65 1.44
N ASP A 174 7.85 16.44 1.93
CA ASP A 174 7.60 16.20 3.36
C ASP A 174 8.85 16.52 4.19
N PHE A 175 8.65 17.32 5.21
CA PHE A 175 9.66 17.63 6.19
C PHE A 175 9.06 17.56 7.58
N PHE A 176 9.40 16.52 8.32
CA PHE A 176 8.88 16.27 9.66
C PHE A 176 9.98 16.42 10.71
N ARG A 177 9.57 16.84 11.91
CA ARG A 177 10.41 16.91 13.10
C ARG A 177 9.88 15.96 14.16
N LYS A 178 10.71 15.60 15.13
CA LYS A 178 10.27 14.83 16.28
C LYS A 178 9.14 15.58 17.00
N GLY A 179 8.04 14.87 17.29
CA GLY A 179 6.85 15.41 17.92
C GLY A 179 5.78 15.91 16.94
N ASP A 180 6.07 15.94 15.62
CA ASP A 180 5.06 16.30 14.61
C ASP A 180 4.07 15.14 14.41
N ASN A 181 2.79 15.48 14.21
CA ASN A 181 1.78 14.51 13.80
C ASN A 181 1.82 14.29 12.29
N VAL A 182 1.86 13.03 11.88
CA VAL A 182 1.87 12.61 10.48
C VAL A 182 0.62 11.84 10.18
N ARG A 183 -0.08 12.26 9.11
CA ARG A 183 -1.24 11.54 8.55
C ARG A 183 -0.78 10.77 7.30
N GLY A 184 -1.25 9.54 7.17
CA GLY A 184 -1.04 8.69 6.00
C GLY A 184 -1.99 7.52 6.06
N ILE A 185 -1.95 6.64 5.08
CA ILE A 185 -2.70 5.38 5.15
C ILE A 185 -1.83 4.27 5.73
N ILE A 186 -2.45 3.33 6.41
CA ILE A 186 -1.81 2.04 6.71
C ILE A 186 -1.78 1.26 5.40
N GLU A 187 -0.62 1.16 4.78
CA GLU A 187 -0.48 0.53 3.45
C GLU A 187 -0.37 -0.97 3.54
N SER A 188 0.35 -1.48 4.54
CA SER A 188 0.47 -2.91 4.78
C SER A 188 0.82 -3.23 6.23
N VAL A 189 0.34 -4.36 6.69
CA VAL A 189 0.67 -4.92 8.00
C VAL A 189 1.14 -6.36 7.82
N GLU A 190 2.37 -6.64 8.23
CA GLU A 190 3.01 -7.94 8.08
C GLU A 190 3.55 -8.44 9.42
N LEU A 191 3.55 -9.76 9.63
CA LEU A 191 4.27 -10.37 10.74
C LEU A 191 5.68 -10.75 10.28
N LYS A 192 6.69 -10.10 10.86
CA LYS A 192 8.10 -10.51 10.69
C LYS A 192 8.58 -11.25 11.92
N GLY A 193 8.58 -12.59 11.81
CA GLY A 193 8.64 -13.43 12.99
C GLY A 193 7.35 -13.26 13.81
N ASN A 194 7.48 -12.92 15.09
CA ASN A 194 6.33 -12.63 15.98
C ASN A 194 6.08 -11.13 16.17
N LYS A 195 6.78 -10.23 15.45
CA LYS A 195 6.60 -8.78 15.59
C LYS A 195 5.79 -8.22 14.41
N PRO A 196 4.68 -7.49 14.66
CA PRO A 196 3.96 -6.80 13.63
C PRO A 196 4.85 -5.66 13.06
N THR A 197 4.84 -5.55 11.74
CA THR A 197 5.49 -4.45 11.01
C THR A 197 4.40 -3.70 10.28
N ILE A 198 4.13 -2.48 10.72
CA ILE A 198 3.06 -1.62 10.22
C ILE A 198 3.71 -0.57 9.33
N ILE A 199 3.32 -0.55 8.06
CA ILE A 199 3.85 0.40 7.07
C ILE A 199 2.81 1.45 6.76
N MET A 200 3.17 2.70 6.97
CA MET A 200 2.38 3.86 6.56
C MET A 200 2.88 4.38 5.21
N SER A 201 1.96 4.92 4.41
CA SER A 201 2.27 5.56 3.13
C SER A 201 1.55 6.90 2.99
N ARG A 202 2.25 7.88 2.44
CA ARG A 202 1.72 9.18 1.99
C ARG A 202 1.74 9.32 0.47
N THR A 203 2.36 8.35 -0.23
CA THR A 203 2.51 8.35 -1.69
C THR A 203 1.46 7.53 -2.41
N SER A 204 0.75 6.64 -1.72
CA SER A 204 -0.28 5.80 -2.31
C SER A 204 -1.45 6.61 -2.87
N PRO A 205 -2.03 6.21 -4.03
CA PRO A 205 -3.28 6.77 -4.54
C PRO A 205 -4.45 6.64 -3.55
N LEU A 206 -4.50 5.57 -2.77
CA LEU A 206 -5.52 5.36 -1.75
C LEU A 206 -5.51 6.48 -0.69
N PHE A 207 -4.35 7.06 -0.37
CA PHE A 207 -4.30 8.18 0.56
C PHE A 207 -5.08 9.38 0.02
N LEU A 208 -4.96 9.68 -1.28
CA LEU A 208 -5.74 10.71 -1.93
C LEU A 208 -7.25 10.39 -1.91
N GLU A 209 -7.63 9.15 -2.22
CA GLU A 209 -9.04 8.71 -2.21
C GLU A 209 -9.66 8.83 -0.82
N GLN A 210 -8.95 8.40 0.21
CA GLN A 210 -9.39 8.53 1.60
C GLN A 210 -9.49 9.99 2.07
N LEU A 211 -8.61 10.88 1.60
CA LEU A 211 -8.74 12.31 1.87
C LEU A 211 -10.00 12.89 1.23
N PHE A 212 -10.35 12.47 -0.01
CA PHE A 212 -11.61 12.87 -0.64
C PHE A 212 -12.81 12.38 0.17
N PHE A 213 -12.75 11.13 0.66
CA PHE A 213 -13.82 10.55 1.47
C PHE A 213 -14.02 11.33 2.79
N GLN A 214 -12.95 11.80 3.42
CA GLN A 214 -13.03 12.55 4.68
C GLN A 214 -13.47 14.02 4.49
N GLU A 215 -13.01 14.67 3.42
CA GLU A 215 -13.19 16.12 3.23
C GLU A 215 -14.43 16.47 2.40
N ILE A 216 -15.00 15.53 1.65
CA ILE A 216 -16.11 15.78 0.72
C ILE A 216 -17.34 14.99 1.16
N PRO A 217 -18.38 15.67 1.72
CA PRO A 217 -19.57 15.00 2.23
C PRO A 217 -20.27 14.13 1.18
N GLU A 218 -20.35 14.58 -0.07
CA GLU A 218 -21.03 13.84 -1.14
C GLU A 218 -20.29 12.55 -1.52
N VAL A 219 -18.96 12.47 -1.29
CA VAL A 219 -18.17 11.23 -1.43
C VAL A 219 -18.41 10.33 -0.23
N TYR A 220 -18.41 10.89 0.98
CA TYR A 220 -18.72 10.16 2.22
C TYR A 220 -20.12 9.53 2.18
N ASP A 221 -21.12 10.27 1.72
CA ASP A 221 -22.52 9.82 1.61
C ASP A 221 -22.75 8.86 0.43
N GLY A 222 -21.72 8.57 -0.38
CA GLY A 222 -21.79 7.68 -1.54
C GLY A 222 -22.55 8.25 -2.74
N LEU A 223 -22.88 9.55 -2.75
CA LEU A 223 -23.50 10.25 -3.88
C LEU A 223 -22.53 10.43 -5.04
N ILE A 224 -21.25 10.60 -4.71
CA ILE A 224 -20.15 10.68 -5.66
C ILE A 224 -19.19 9.52 -5.40
N THR A 225 -18.80 8.84 -6.47
CA THR A 225 -17.83 7.74 -6.41
C THR A 225 -16.54 8.15 -7.12
N ILE A 226 -15.39 7.82 -6.50
CA ILE A 226 -14.10 7.90 -7.16
C ILE A 226 -13.92 6.62 -7.97
N LYS A 227 -13.84 6.75 -9.29
CA LYS A 227 -13.64 5.61 -10.19
C LYS A 227 -12.17 5.22 -10.26
N LYS A 228 -11.28 6.20 -10.29
CA LYS A 228 -9.83 5.99 -10.30
C LYS A 228 -9.10 7.25 -9.90
N ALA A 229 -8.06 7.08 -9.11
CA ALA A 229 -7.11 8.13 -8.78
C ALA A 229 -5.70 7.70 -9.19
N VAL A 230 -4.95 8.62 -9.77
CA VAL A 230 -3.54 8.45 -10.14
C VAL A 230 -2.77 9.68 -9.75
N ARG A 231 -1.51 9.49 -9.27
CA ARG A 231 -0.73 10.62 -8.78
C ARG A 231 0.77 10.43 -8.98
N ILE A 232 1.45 11.56 -9.06
CA ILE A 232 2.89 11.71 -8.89
C ILE A 232 3.03 12.49 -7.58
N PRO A 233 3.40 11.83 -6.47
CA PRO A 233 3.35 12.42 -5.14
C PRO A 233 4.09 13.75 -5.03
N GLY A 234 3.39 14.76 -4.51
CA GLY A 234 3.91 16.12 -4.34
C GLY A 234 3.94 16.99 -5.60
N GLU A 235 3.60 16.44 -6.76
CA GLU A 235 3.62 17.17 -8.04
C GLU A 235 2.21 17.33 -8.62
N LYS A 236 1.60 16.22 -9.02
CA LYS A 236 0.30 16.24 -9.70
C LYS A 236 -0.50 14.96 -9.49
N ALA A 237 -1.82 15.11 -9.41
CA ALA A 237 -2.76 13.99 -9.40
C ALA A 237 -3.91 14.22 -10.37
N LYS A 238 -4.56 13.13 -10.79
CA LYS A 238 -5.83 13.13 -11.51
C LYS A 238 -6.81 12.18 -10.84
N VAL A 239 -8.03 12.65 -10.63
CA VAL A 239 -9.09 11.89 -9.99
C VAL A 239 -10.31 11.89 -10.89
N ALA A 240 -10.72 10.70 -11.34
CA ALA A 240 -11.95 10.51 -12.11
C ALA A 240 -13.10 10.23 -11.15
N VAL A 241 -14.10 11.09 -11.15
CA VAL A 241 -15.29 11.01 -10.27
C VAL A 241 -16.55 10.84 -11.09
N ASP A 242 -17.54 10.19 -10.50
CA ASP A 242 -18.83 9.93 -11.10
C ASP A 242 -19.94 10.14 -10.07
N SER A 243 -21.13 10.51 -10.50
CA SER A 243 -22.31 10.63 -9.64
C SER A 243 -23.44 9.75 -10.14
N TYR A 244 -24.18 9.13 -9.22
CA TYR A 244 -25.38 8.38 -9.53
C TYR A 244 -26.60 9.30 -9.75
N ASP A 245 -26.52 10.57 -9.33
CA ASP A 245 -27.59 11.56 -9.50
C ASP A 245 -27.15 12.61 -10.55
N ASP A 246 -27.83 12.62 -11.70
CA ASP A 246 -27.56 13.55 -12.80
C ASP A 246 -27.71 15.04 -12.41
N ARG A 247 -28.31 15.34 -11.26
CA ARG A 247 -28.48 16.70 -10.74
C ARG A 247 -27.24 17.19 -9.99
N ILE A 248 -26.31 16.29 -9.66
CA ILE A 248 -25.08 16.59 -8.94
C ILE A 248 -23.93 16.73 -9.95
N ASP A 249 -23.28 17.90 -9.97
CA ASP A 249 -22.01 18.05 -10.65
C ASP A 249 -20.88 17.47 -9.78
N PRO A 250 -20.35 16.28 -10.09
CA PRO A 250 -19.39 15.63 -9.21
C PRO A 250 -18.06 16.36 -9.14
N VAL A 251 -17.64 17.04 -10.22
CA VAL A 251 -16.40 17.84 -10.23
C VAL A 251 -16.59 19.10 -9.40
N GLY A 252 -17.68 19.82 -9.60
CA GLY A 252 -17.98 21.03 -8.85
C GLY A 252 -18.11 20.77 -7.35
N ALA A 253 -18.75 19.66 -6.96
CA ALA A 253 -18.89 19.26 -5.57
C ALA A 253 -17.54 18.91 -4.92
N CYS A 254 -16.68 18.18 -5.62
CA CYS A 254 -15.34 17.82 -5.12
C CYS A 254 -14.41 19.03 -5.00
N VAL A 255 -14.42 19.93 -5.97
CA VAL A 255 -13.56 21.12 -5.97
C VAL A 255 -14.08 22.16 -4.96
N GLY A 256 -15.39 22.34 -4.89
CA GLY A 256 -16.04 23.37 -4.11
C GLY A 256 -15.89 24.78 -4.67
N MET A 257 -16.61 25.74 -4.08
CA MET A 257 -16.54 27.15 -4.54
C MET A 257 -15.12 27.70 -4.43
N LYS A 258 -14.54 28.10 -5.57
CA LYS A 258 -13.16 28.61 -5.67
C LYS A 258 -12.11 27.64 -5.08
N GLY A 259 -12.37 26.34 -5.14
CA GLY A 259 -11.45 25.32 -4.62
C GLY A 259 -11.47 25.13 -3.12
N SER A 260 -12.49 25.62 -2.40
CA SER A 260 -12.55 25.64 -0.94
C SER A 260 -12.43 24.25 -0.31
N ARG A 261 -12.95 23.19 -0.95
CA ARG A 261 -12.90 21.83 -0.43
C ARG A 261 -11.59 21.14 -0.78
N ILE A 262 -11.19 21.22 -2.05
CA ILE A 262 -9.97 20.54 -2.51
C ILE A 262 -8.69 21.15 -1.93
N HIS A 263 -8.74 22.41 -1.48
CA HIS A 263 -7.56 23.12 -0.95
C HIS A 263 -6.97 22.48 0.31
N GLY A 264 -7.82 21.90 1.16
CA GLY A 264 -7.38 21.13 2.33
C GLY A 264 -6.55 19.91 1.93
N ILE A 265 -7.06 19.15 0.94
CA ILE A 265 -6.39 17.96 0.40
C ILE A 265 -5.07 18.33 -0.29
N VAL A 266 -5.08 19.36 -1.14
CA VAL A 266 -3.87 19.87 -1.82
C VAL A 266 -2.77 20.21 -0.82
N ARG A 267 -3.13 20.91 0.28
CA ARG A 267 -2.18 21.29 1.33
C ARG A 267 -1.63 20.08 2.07
N GLU A 268 -2.48 19.11 2.41
CA GLU A 268 -2.06 17.86 3.07
C GLU A 268 -1.05 17.07 2.22
N LEU A 269 -1.19 17.13 0.89
CA LEU A 269 -0.33 16.42 -0.06
C LEU A 269 0.89 17.24 -0.52
N GLY A 270 1.33 18.23 0.26
CA GLY A 270 2.52 19.02 -0.05
C GLY A 270 2.35 19.94 -1.26
N ASN A 271 1.16 20.50 -1.46
CA ASN A 271 0.75 21.35 -2.59
C ASN A 271 0.70 20.61 -3.95
N GLU A 272 0.39 19.32 -3.93
CA GLU A 272 0.14 18.51 -5.13
C GLU A 272 -1.05 19.09 -5.92
N ASN A 273 -0.85 19.34 -7.23
CA ASN A 273 -1.91 19.86 -8.08
C ASN A 273 -2.89 18.74 -8.47
N ILE A 274 -4.16 18.86 -8.08
CA ILE A 274 -5.17 17.83 -8.27
C ILE A 274 -6.16 18.25 -9.36
N ASP A 275 -6.19 17.51 -10.47
CA ASP A 275 -7.19 17.64 -11.52
C ASP A 275 -8.33 16.66 -11.25
N VAL A 276 -9.53 17.16 -11.00
CA VAL A 276 -10.76 16.34 -10.88
C VAL A 276 -11.49 16.36 -12.21
N ILE A 277 -11.82 15.18 -12.72
CA ILE A 277 -12.50 15.02 -14.02
C ILE A 277 -13.74 14.14 -13.89
N ASN A 278 -14.76 14.42 -14.71
CA ASN A 278 -15.93 13.54 -14.82
C ASN A 278 -15.53 12.24 -15.52
N TRP A 279 -15.78 11.13 -14.87
CA TRP A 279 -15.62 9.80 -15.46
C TRP A 279 -16.66 9.57 -16.57
N THR A 280 -16.35 8.72 -17.51
CA THR A 280 -17.25 8.26 -18.55
C THR A 280 -16.84 6.88 -19.05
N ALA A 281 -17.82 6.06 -19.45
CA ALA A 281 -17.55 4.77 -20.08
C ALA A 281 -17.08 4.90 -21.54
N ASN A 282 -17.23 6.08 -22.17
CA ASN A 282 -16.71 6.33 -23.52
C ASN A 282 -15.21 6.61 -23.43
N PRO A 283 -14.35 5.72 -23.96
CA PRO A 283 -12.89 5.85 -23.79
C PRO A 283 -12.32 7.08 -24.50
N GLN A 284 -12.83 7.46 -25.67
CA GLN A 284 -12.37 8.67 -26.39
C GLN A 284 -12.65 9.93 -25.57
N LEU A 285 -13.84 10.01 -25.00
CA LEU A 285 -14.21 11.14 -24.15
C LEU A 285 -13.43 11.14 -22.83
N LEU A 286 -13.12 9.95 -22.27
CA LEU A 286 -12.29 9.84 -21.08
C LEU A 286 -10.87 10.31 -21.31
N VAL A 287 -10.25 9.94 -22.44
CA VAL A 287 -8.92 10.43 -22.86
C VAL A 287 -8.95 11.95 -23.02
N THR A 288 -9.97 12.49 -23.68
CA THR A 288 -10.15 13.93 -23.84
C THR A 288 -10.21 14.66 -22.50
N ARG A 289 -11.02 14.16 -21.57
CA ARG A 289 -11.15 14.73 -20.21
C ARG A 289 -9.88 14.57 -19.38
N ALA A 290 -9.21 13.43 -19.52
CA ALA A 290 -7.98 13.16 -18.79
C ALA A 290 -6.81 14.08 -19.18
N LEU A 291 -6.80 14.60 -20.41
CA LEU A 291 -5.78 15.54 -20.88
C LEU A 291 -6.05 17.00 -20.45
N SER A 292 -7.17 17.26 -19.77
CA SER A 292 -7.42 18.60 -19.21
C SER A 292 -6.15 19.13 -18.48
N PRO A 293 -5.82 20.43 -18.59
CA PRO A 293 -6.58 21.54 -19.20
C PRO A 293 -6.41 21.71 -20.72
N ALA A 294 -5.71 20.82 -21.42
CA ALA A 294 -5.54 20.88 -22.85
C ALA A 294 -6.87 20.64 -23.59
N ARG A 295 -7.09 21.38 -24.66
CA ARG A 295 -8.25 21.20 -25.56
C ARG A 295 -7.88 20.26 -26.68
N VAL A 296 -8.49 19.07 -26.66
CA VAL A 296 -8.29 18.02 -27.65
C VAL A 296 -9.25 18.23 -28.81
N SER A 297 -8.76 18.19 -30.04
CA SER A 297 -9.59 18.30 -31.25
C SER A 297 -10.15 16.94 -31.64
N THR A 298 -9.30 15.93 -31.77
CA THR A 298 -9.69 14.57 -32.18
C THR A 298 -8.91 13.51 -31.40
N VAL A 299 -9.54 12.39 -31.14
CA VAL A 299 -8.92 11.20 -30.54
C VAL A 299 -9.20 9.98 -31.43
N LYS A 300 -8.16 9.29 -31.85
CA LYS A 300 -8.24 7.99 -32.52
C LYS A 300 -7.72 6.91 -31.58
N LEU A 301 -8.54 5.92 -31.26
CA LEU A 301 -8.18 4.82 -30.38
C LEU A 301 -7.82 3.56 -31.19
N ASN A 302 -6.84 2.85 -30.69
CA ASN A 302 -6.53 1.50 -31.12
C ASN A 302 -6.62 0.59 -29.88
N ASP A 303 -7.76 -0.08 -29.74
CA ASP A 303 -8.05 -0.93 -28.58
C ASP A 303 -7.19 -2.19 -28.54
N GLU A 304 -6.73 -2.70 -29.69
CA GLU A 304 -5.86 -3.89 -29.75
C GLU A 304 -4.48 -3.59 -29.15
N LYS A 305 -3.96 -2.39 -29.41
CA LYS A 305 -2.65 -1.94 -28.90
C LYS A 305 -2.73 -1.11 -27.63
N MET A 306 -3.96 -0.78 -27.17
CA MET A 306 -4.19 0.14 -26.06
C MET A 306 -3.47 1.49 -26.26
N THR A 307 -3.50 2.03 -27.49
CA THR A 307 -2.90 3.32 -27.82
C THR A 307 -3.96 4.35 -28.22
N ALA A 308 -3.72 5.60 -27.90
CA ALA A 308 -4.58 6.72 -28.23
C ALA A 308 -3.78 7.81 -28.95
N GLN A 309 -4.09 8.06 -30.23
CA GLN A 309 -3.55 9.17 -30.98
C GLN A 309 -4.44 10.41 -30.77
N VAL A 310 -3.86 11.45 -30.23
CA VAL A 310 -4.57 12.67 -29.84
C VAL A 310 -4.06 13.84 -30.67
N TYR A 311 -4.97 14.45 -31.41
CA TYR A 311 -4.69 15.60 -32.27
C TYR A 311 -5.09 16.88 -31.57
N LEU A 312 -4.17 17.86 -31.53
CA LEU A 312 -4.29 19.10 -30.79
C LEU A 312 -3.74 20.26 -31.61
N ARG A 313 -4.31 21.43 -31.39
CA ARG A 313 -3.69 22.66 -31.92
C ARG A 313 -2.30 22.85 -31.31
N PRO A 314 -1.35 23.46 -32.04
CA PRO A 314 0.03 23.63 -31.59
C PRO A 314 0.17 24.28 -30.22
N GLU A 315 -0.69 25.24 -29.85
CA GLU A 315 -0.70 25.94 -28.58
C GLU A 315 -1.19 25.07 -27.41
N GLU A 316 -1.91 23.96 -27.66
CA GLU A 316 -2.44 23.06 -26.65
C GLU A 316 -1.48 21.89 -26.33
N VAL A 317 -0.53 21.60 -27.23
CA VAL A 317 0.41 20.45 -27.08
C VAL A 317 1.21 20.55 -25.79
N SER A 318 1.75 21.72 -25.47
CA SER A 318 2.51 21.90 -24.21
C SER A 318 1.66 21.68 -22.96
N LYS A 319 0.36 22.01 -23.01
CA LYS A 319 -0.59 21.77 -21.90
C LYS A 319 -0.92 20.28 -21.78
N ALA A 320 -1.09 19.59 -22.91
CA ALA A 320 -1.36 18.15 -22.93
C ALA A 320 -0.20 17.35 -22.34
N ILE A 321 1.02 17.68 -22.72
CA ILE A 321 2.22 17.05 -22.17
C ILE A 321 2.40 17.44 -20.70
N GLY A 322 2.28 18.72 -20.38
CA GLY A 322 2.50 19.28 -19.06
C GLY A 322 3.97 19.32 -18.64
N ARG A 323 4.26 19.97 -17.52
CA ARG A 323 5.61 20.04 -16.96
C ARG A 323 6.16 18.63 -16.70
N GLY A 324 7.35 18.33 -17.21
CA GLY A 324 7.99 17.02 -17.03
C GLY A 324 7.20 15.82 -17.60
N GLY A 325 6.24 16.06 -18.52
CA GLY A 325 5.38 15.02 -19.06
C GLY A 325 4.35 14.48 -18.06
N HIS A 326 4.14 15.15 -16.92
CA HIS A 326 3.28 14.65 -15.86
C HIS A 326 1.81 14.54 -16.30
N ASN A 327 1.32 15.49 -17.10
CA ASN A 327 -0.08 15.51 -17.50
C ASN A 327 -0.43 14.33 -18.41
N ILE A 328 0.35 14.10 -19.46
CA ILE A 328 0.13 12.99 -20.39
C ILE A 328 0.33 11.63 -19.72
N ARG A 329 1.36 11.50 -18.87
CA ARG A 329 1.63 10.26 -18.14
C ARG A 329 0.48 9.88 -17.20
N LEU A 330 -0.05 10.85 -16.44
CA LEU A 330 -1.20 10.62 -15.55
C LEU A 330 -2.48 10.35 -16.35
N ALA A 331 -2.67 11.03 -17.49
CA ALA A 331 -3.80 10.75 -18.37
C ALA A 331 -3.75 9.30 -18.89
N GLY A 332 -2.58 8.84 -19.33
CA GLY A 332 -2.37 7.46 -19.75
C GLY A 332 -2.64 6.45 -18.62
N GLN A 333 -2.10 6.69 -17.43
CA GLN A 333 -2.37 5.82 -16.26
C GLN A 333 -3.85 5.80 -15.86
N LEU A 334 -4.55 6.93 -15.95
CA LEU A 334 -5.95 7.04 -15.62
C LEU A 334 -6.83 6.27 -16.59
N THR A 335 -6.59 6.43 -17.88
CA THR A 335 -7.39 5.86 -18.99
C THR A 335 -6.99 4.43 -19.34
N GLY A 336 -5.73 4.07 -19.09
CA GLY A 336 -5.15 2.77 -19.47
C GLY A 336 -4.60 2.73 -20.90
N TYR A 337 -4.61 3.87 -21.62
CA TYR A 337 -4.05 3.99 -22.98
C TYR A 337 -2.67 4.64 -22.96
N GLU A 338 -1.79 4.20 -23.82
CA GLU A 338 -0.59 4.95 -24.17
C GLU A 338 -1.00 6.09 -25.11
N ILE A 339 -0.71 7.33 -24.72
CA ILE A 339 -1.21 8.51 -25.40
C ILE A 339 -0.10 9.15 -26.22
N ASP A 340 -0.30 9.20 -27.54
CA ASP A 340 0.55 9.89 -28.50
C ASP A 340 -0.08 11.21 -28.91
N VAL A 341 0.71 12.29 -28.89
CA VAL A 341 0.23 13.64 -29.16
C VAL A 341 0.73 14.12 -30.54
N PHE A 342 -0.21 14.46 -31.39
CA PHE A 342 0.03 14.97 -32.71
C PHE A 342 -0.47 16.43 -32.83
N ARG A 343 0.21 17.22 -33.65
CA ARG A 343 -0.23 18.60 -33.94
C ARG A 343 -1.28 18.57 -35.03
N GLU A 344 -2.41 19.25 -34.80
CA GLU A 344 -3.44 19.46 -35.81
C GLU A 344 -2.92 20.41 -36.90
N GLY A 345 -3.15 20.08 -38.17
CA GLY A 345 -2.72 20.89 -39.31
C GLY A 345 -1.26 20.75 -39.71
N VAL A 346 -0.52 19.87 -39.04
CA VAL A 346 0.68 19.27 -39.62
C VAL A 346 0.17 18.01 -40.31
N GLU A 347 -0.26 18.13 -41.55
CA GLU A 347 -0.33 16.98 -42.45
C GLU A 347 1.00 16.22 -42.32
N GLU A 348 0.97 14.92 -42.22
CA GLU A 348 2.18 14.10 -42.25
C GLU A 348 2.97 14.56 -43.46
N ASP A 349 4.16 15.11 -43.22
CA ASP A 349 5.02 15.61 -44.27
C ASP A 349 5.56 14.35 -44.96
N VAL A 350 4.91 14.00 -46.07
CA VAL A 350 5.16 12.73 -46.76
C VAL A 350 6.56 12.83 -47.38
N GLU A 351 7.40 11.85 -47.07
CA GLU A 351 8.74 11.80 -47.65
C GLU A 351 8.65 11.61 -49.16
N LEU A 352 9.47 12.32 -49.94
CA LEU A 352 9.52 12.18 -51.41
C LEU A 352 9.77 10.74 -51.87
N THR A 353 10.35 9.89 -51.00
CA THR A 353 10.55 8.48 -51.30
C THR A 353 9.25 7.66 -51.40
N GLU A 354 8.15 8.13 -50.83
CA GLU A 354 6.85 7.47 -50.93
C GLU A 354 6.23 7.65 -52.32
N PHE A 355 6.67 8.66 -53.06
CA PHE A 355 6.25 8.92 -54.45
C PHE A 355 7.18 8.25 -55.49
N SER A 356 7.97 7.25 -55.08
CA SER A 356 8.92 6.57 -55.98
C SER A 356 8.27 5.80 -57.15
N ASP A 357 6.96 5.54 -57.06
CA ASP A 357 6.18 4.91 -58.12
C ASP A 357 5.79 5.91 -59.23
N GLU A 358 5.76 7.23 -58.94
CA GLU A 358 5.32 8.28 -59.83
C GLU A 358 6.43 9.27 -60.20
N ILE A 359 7.42 9.45 -59.31
CA ILE A 359 8.57 10.31 -59.50
C ILE A 359 9.84 9.48 -59.66
N GLU A 360 10.58 9.71 -60.72
CA GLU A 360 11.83 8.98 -60.99
C GLU A 360 12.85 9.18 -59.84
N ALA A 361 13.49 8.08 -59.42
CA ALA A 361 14.40 8.08 -58.26
C ALA A 361 15.52 9.13 -58.30
N TRP A 362 16.05 9.42 -59.50
CA TRP A 362 17.10 10.43 -59.67
C TRP A 362 16.60 11.85 -59.42
N VAL A 363 15.32 12.12 -59.70
CA VAL A 363 14.67 13.42 -59.39
C VAL A 363 14.50 13.58 -57.89
N ILE A 364 14.09 12.52 -57.20
CA ILE A 364 13.97 12.49 -55.74
C ILE A 364 15.36 12.73 -55.09
N GLU A 365 16.41 12.07 -55.59
CA GLU A 365 17.78 12.29 -55.12
C GLU A 365 18.25 13.73 -55.29
N GLU A 366 17.88 14.38 -56.39
CA GLU A 366 18.24 15.75 -56.64
C GLU A 366 17.57 16.73 -55.67
N PHE A 367 16.29 16.51 -55.34
CA PHE A 367 15.62 17.29 -54.28
C PHE A 367 16.22 17.05 -52.92
N LYS A 368 16.56 15.80 -52.57
CA LYS A 368 17.25 15.48 -51.32
C LYS A 368 18.63 16.12 -51.23
N ARG A 369 19.37 16.21 -52.32
CA ARG A 369 20.68 16.87 -52.36
C ARG A 369 20.61 18.34 -51.96
N ILE A 370 19.53 19.02 -52.23
CA ILE A 370 19.31 20.42 -51.84
C ILE A 370 18.58 20.58 -50.51
N GLY A 371 18.36 19.46 -49.74
CA GLY A 371 17.76 19.44 -48.39
C GLY A 371 16.24 19.50 -48.41
N MET A 372 15.61 19.02 -49.51
CA MET A 372 14.15 18.89 -49.65
C MET A 372 13.80 17.40 -49.63
N ASP A 373 13.59 16.85 -48.44
CA ASP A 373 13.32 15.42 -48.25
C ASP A 373 11.84 15.10 -48.31
N THR A 374 10.95 16.10 -48.22
CA THR A 374 9.50 15.92 -48.07
C THR A 374 8.70 16.67 -49.13
N ALA A 375 7.50 16.19 -49.47
CA ALA A 375 6.61 16.78 -50.45
C ALA A 375 6.29 18.27 -50.14
N ARG A 376 6.06 18.57 -48.86
CA ARG A 376 5.79 19.94 -48.41
C ARG A 376 7.00 20.87 -48.64
N SER A 377 8.20 20.38 -48.32
CA SER A 377 9.43 21.17 -48.50
C SER A 377 9.63 21.64 -49.97
N VAL A 378 9.16 20.82 -50.93
CA VAL A 378 9.15 21.15 -52.36
C VAL A 378 8.02 22.12 -52.70
N LEU A 379 6.80 21.85 -52.20
CA LEU A 379 5.61 22.68 -52.51
C LEU A 379 5.64 24.08 -51.90
N GLU A 380 6.40 24.29 -50.83
CA GLU A 380 6.59 25.61 -50.19
C GLU A 380 7.54 26.51 -50.97
N GLN A 381 8.25 26.02 -51.99
CA GLN A 381 9.18 26.80 -52.79
C GLN A 381 8.52 27.26 -54.11
N GLU A 382 8.91 28.42 -54.56
CA GLU A 382 8.51 28.86 -55.89
C GLU A 382 9.26 28.06 -56.98
N VAL A 383 8.54 27.66 -58.04
CA VAL A 383 9.12 26.89 -59.16
C VAL A 383 10.40 27.51 -59.68
N GLY A 384 10.44 28.87 -59.79
CA GLY A 384 11.62 29.61 -60.26
C GLY A 384 12.84 29.49 -59.35
N ASP A 385 12.65 29.21 -58.06
CA ASP A 385 13.75 28.96 -57.08
C ASP A 385 14.20 27.52 -57.11
N LEU A 386 13.30 26.57 -57.36
CA LEU A 386 13.63 25.15 -57.55
C LEU A 386 14.50 24.98 -58.82
N ILE A 387 14.17 25.66 -59.92
CA ILE A 387 14.98 25.66 -61.18
C ILE A 387 16.42 26.15 -60.93
N LYS A 388 16.59 27.17 -60.06
CA LYS A 388 17.92 27.72 -59.77
C LYS A 388 18.77 26.83 -58.82
N ARG A 389 18.13 26.02 -58.02
CA ARG A 389 18.78 25.23 -56.97
C ARG A 389 18.99 23.76 -57.34
N THR A 390 18.32 23.28 -58.38
CA THR A 390 18.43 21.91 -58.91
C THR A 390 18.98 21.95 -60.34
N ASP A 391 19.52 20.82 -60.76
CA ASP A 391 19.93 20.62 -62.17
C ASP A 391 18.77 20.02 -63.01
N LEU A 392 17.51 20.22 -62.57
CA LEU A 392 16.32 19.71 -63.22
C LEU A 392 15.75 20.69 -64.26
N GLU A 393 15.17 20.14 -65.32
CA GLU A 393 14.45 20.96 -66.31
C GLU A 393 13.11 21.45 -65.74
N GLU A 394 12.66 22.62 -66.21
CA GLU A 394 11.42 23.28 -65.76
C GLU A 394 10.20 22.34 -65.88
N GLU A 395 10.11 21.58 -66.99
CA GLU A 395 9.02 20.61 -67.21
C GLU A 395 8.98 19.50 -66.14
N THR A 396 10.12 18.99 -65.76
CA THR A 396 10.24 17.98 -64.72
C THR A 396 9.80 18.51 -63.35
N ILE A 397 10.20 19.73 -63.00
CA ILE A 397 9.80 20.36 -61.75
C ILE A 397 8.30 20.60 -61.69
N LEU A 398 7.72 21.09 -62.80
CA LEU A 398 6.28 21.32 -62.90
C LEU A 398 5.48 20.02 -62.79
N GLU A 399 5.99 18.93 -63.36
CA GLU A 399 5.37 17.59 -63.26
C GLU A 399 5.42 17.08 -61.83
N VAL A 400 6.56 17.18 -61.15
CA VAL A 400 6.69 16.80 -59.71
C VAL A 400 5.74 17.62 -58.83
N VAL A 401 5.70 18.95 -59.02
CA VAL A 401 4.80 19.82 -58.23
C VAL A 401 3.34 19.46 -58.50
N ARG A 402 2.99 19.03 -59.72
CA ARG A 402 1.63 18.57 -60.02
C ARG A 402 1.30 17.25 -59.32
N ILE A 403 2.17 16.24 -59.41
CA ILE A 403 2.02 14.94 -58.74
C ILE A 403 1.86 15.14 -57.22
N LEU A 404 2.76 15.91 -56.61
CA LEU A 404 2.72 16.14 -55.15
C LEU A 404 1.46 16.90 -54.72
N LYS A 405 0.88 17.77 -55.57
CA LYS A 405 -0.39 18.44 -55.26
C LYS A 405 -1.58 17.54 -55.43
N GLU A 406 -1.63 16.71 -56.48
CA GLU A 406 -2.73 15.77 -56.72
C GLU A 406 -2.84 14.73 -55.60
N GLU A 407 -1.72 14.21 -55.11
CA GLU A 407 -1.69 13.20 -54.02
C GLU A 407 -1.90 13.79 -52.63
N LEU A 408 -1.62 15.05 -52.39
CA LEU A 408 -1.83 15.70 -51.07
C LEU A 408 -3.19 16.40 -50.96
N GLU A 409 -3.98 16.55 -52.05
CA GLU A 409 -5.33 17.12 -52.05
C GLU A 409 -6.45 16.04 -51.95
N ASP A 410 -6.09 14.71 -52.05
CA ASP A 410 -7.00 13.59 -51.82
C ASP A 410 -6.86 13.14 -50.35
#